data_41510c4f2a7b045181fa3567ae593f5e
#
_entry.id   41510c4f2a7b045181fa3567ae593f5e
#
_cell.length_a   1.000
_cell.length_b   1.000
_cell.length_c   1.000
_cell.angle_alpha   90.00
_cell.angle_beta   90.00
_cell.angle_gamma   90.00
#
_symmetry.space_group_name_H-M   'P 1'
#
loop_
_entity.id
_entity.type
_entity.pdbx_description
1 polymer ?
#
loop_
_entity_poly.entity_id
_entity_poly.type
_entity_poly.pdbx_seq_one_letter_code
_entity_poly.pdbx_strand_id
1 'polypeptide(L)'
;MRISTKGRYGLRAIIDIAAHSDKGQIPIKEVSKRQGISDNYLEQIIFPLKKAGIVQSVRGSQGGYFLARPAKEITAGEVLRVLEGDLAPVELSLIHISRLRPPL
;
A
#
# COMPACT_ATOMS: atom_id res chain seq x y z
N MET A 1 -9.82 -17.52 -6.34
CA MET A 1 -9.72 -16.46 -5.33
C MET A 1 -9.89 -15.10 -5.98
N ARG A 2 -10.71 -14.26 -5.40
CA ARG A 2 -10.96 -12.94 -5.96
C ARG A 2 -10.53 -11.85 -5.01
N ILE A 3 -9.68 -10.97 -5.51
CA ILE A 3 -9.30 -9.76 -4.81
C ILE A 3 -9.96 -8.61 -5.56
N SER A 4 -10.63 -7.70 -4.84
CA SER A 4 -11.29 -6.57 -5.48
C SER A 4 -10.26 -5.67 -6.16
N THR A 5 -10.73 -4.80 -7.05
CA THR A 5 -9.86 -3.81 -7.68
C THR A 5 -9.19 -2.94 -6.63
N LYS A 6 -9.97 -2.52 -5.62
CA LYS A 6 -9.45 -1.70 -4.53
C LYS A 6 -8.36 -2.44 -3.75
N GLY A 7 -8.59 -3.71 -3.41
CA GLY A 7 -7.60 -4.50 -2.69
C GLY A 7 -6.34 -4.72 -3.50
N ARG A 8 -6.50 -5.00 -4.78
CA ARG A 8 -5.35 -5.23 -5.66
C ARG A 8 -4.48 -3.98 -5.78
N TYR A 9 -5.09 -2.83 -6.05
CA TYR A 9 -4.33 -1.59 -6.19
C TYR A 9 -3.77 -1.12 -4.85
N GLY A 10 -4.49 -1.36 -3.75
CA GLY A 10 -3.98 -1.03 -2.43
C GLY A 10 -2.74 -1.84 -2.09
N LEU A 11 -2.78 -3.14 -2.35
CA LEU A 11 -1.63 -4.01 -2.11
C LEU A 11 -0.45 -3.58 -2.98
N ARG A 12 -0.70 -3.29 -4.27
CA ARG A 12 0.36 -2.83 -5.17
C ARG A 12 0.96 -1.50 -4.71
N ALA A 13 0.13 -0.60 -4.20
CA ALA A 13 0.62 0.69 -3.70
C ALA A 13 1.52 0.50 -2.48
N ILE A 14 1.16 -0.40 -1.57
CA ILE A 14 1.97 -0.66 -0.39
C ILE A 14 3.30 -1.31 -0.79
N ILE A 15 3.27 -2.24 -1.75
CA ILE A 15 4.50 -2.87 -2.26
C ILE A 15 5.40 -1.81 -2.91
N ASP A 16 4.81 -0.89 -3.67
CA ASP A 16 5.54 0.21 -4.32
C ASP A 16 6.24 1.09 -3.28
N ILE A 17 5.49 1.49 -2.26
CA ILE A 17 6.03 2.34 -1.19
C ILE A 17 7.16 1.61 -0.45
N ALA A 18 6.95 0.32 -0.17
CA ALA A 18 7.96 -0.49 0.51
C ALA A 18 9.24 -0.60 -0.32
N ALA A 19 9.09 -0.80 -1.62
CA ALA A 19 10.24 -0.97 -2.51
C ALA A 19 11.10 0.28 -2.61
N HIS A 20 10.51 1.45 -2.35
CA HIS A 20 11.20 2.72 -2.45
C HIS A 20 11.44 3.37 -1.08
N SER A 21 11.32 2.59 0.00
CA SER A 21 11.40 3.14 1.36
C SER A 21 12.75 3.75 1.69
N ASP A 22 13.80 3.35 1.00
CA ASP A 22 15.14 3.93 1.18
C ASP A 22 15.19 5.40 0.77
N LYS A 23 14.23 5.87 0.01
CA LYS A 23 14.16 7.26 -0.43
C LYS A 23 13.35 8.15 0.51
N GLY A 24 12.92 7.62 1.65
CA GLY A 24 12.05 8.35 2.57
C GLY A 24 10.61 8.32 2.09
N GLN A 25 9.91 9.44 2.21
CA GLN A 25 8.53 9.49 1.73
C GLN A 25 8.46 9.55 0.21
N ILE A 26 7.48 8.87 -0.35
CA ILE A 26 7.30 8.75 -1.79
C ILE A 26 6.12 9.63 -2.22
N PRO A 27 6.33 10.60 -3.12
CA PRO A 27 5.24 11.48 -3.56
C PRO A 27 4.09 10.68 -4.17
N ILE A 28 2.87 11.12 -3.90
CA ILE A 28 1.67 10.45 -4.42
C ILE A 28 1.71 10.34 -5.95
N LYS A 29 2.21 11.37 -6.62
CA LYS A 29 2.26 11.37 -8.08
C LYS A 29 3.17 10.28 -8.63
N GLU A 30 4.24 9.95 -7.91
CA GLU A 30 5.12 8.86 -8.34
C GLU A 30 4.41 7.51 -8.22
N VAL A 31 3.72 7.28 -7.10
CA VAL A 31 3.01 6.02 -6.90
C VAL A 31 1.87 5.88 -7.90
N SER A 32 1.08 6.93 -8.08
CA SER A 32 -0.06 6.88 -9.01
C SER A 32 0.40 6.66 -10.44
N LYS A 33 1.49 7.28 -10.84
CA LYS A 33 2.03 7.12 -12.17
C LYS A 33 2.51 5.69 -12.42
N ARG A 34 3.27 5.13 -11.45
CA ARG A 34 3.77 3.76 -11.59
C ARG A 34 2.65 2.74 -11.60
N GLN A 35 1.59 2.98 -10.82
CA GLN A 35 0.48 2.05 -10.72
C GLN A 35 -0.61 2.29 -11.75
N GLY A 36 -0.51 3.38 -12.52
CA GLY A 36 -1.47 3.66 -13.57
C GLY A 36 -2.86 4.02 -13.06
N ILE A 37 -2.95 4.69 -11.91
CA ILE A 37 -4.22 5.11 -11.33
C ILE A 37 -4.15 6.61 -11.02
N SER A 38 -5.33 7.22 -10.86
CA SER A 38 -5.39 8.64 -10.55
C SER A 38 -4.92 8.92 -9.13
N ASP A 39 -4.44 10.13 -8.89
CA ASP A 39 -4.08 10.56 -7.54
C ASP A 39 -5.28 10.45 -6.60
N ASN A 40 -6.45 10.83 -7.08
CA ASN A 40 -7.67 10.79 -6.26
C ASN A 40 -8.04 9.38 -5.86
N TYR A 41 -7.96 8.42 -6.77
CA TYR A 41 -8.23 7.03 -6.45
C TYR A 41 -7.22 6.48 -5.47
N LEU A 42 -5.94 6.80 -5.68
CA LEU A 42 -4.88 6.38 -4.76
C LEU A 42 -5.13 6.92 -3.36
N GLU A 43 -5.54 8.18 -3.23
CA GLU A 43 -5.85 8.75 -1.92
C GLU A 43 -6.99 8.01 -1.24
N GLN A 44 -8.02 7.61 -1.99
CA GLN A 44 -9.13 6.85 -1.44
C GLN A 44 -8.69 5.49 -0.92
N ILE A 45 -7.72 4.86 -1.58
CA ILE A 45 -7.18 3.58 -1.15
C ILE A 45 -6.29 3.75 0.08
N ILE A 46 -5.44 4.77 0.06
CA ILE A 46 -4.47 4.98 1.14
C ILE A 46 -5.15 5.42 2.44
N PHE A 47 -6.25 6.15 2.35
CA PHE A 47 -6.91 6.69 3.54
C PHE A 47 -7.21 5.62 4.60
N PRO A 48 -7.88 4.50 4.26
CA PRO A 48 -8.10 3.46 5.28
C PRO A 48 -6.82 2.81 5.77
N LEU A 49 -5.79 2.72 4.92
CA LEU A 49 -4.51 2.17 5.33
C LEU A 49 -3.79 3.09 6.32
N LYS A 50 -3.94 4.41 6.16
CA LYS A 50 -3.43 5.36 7.14
C LYS A 50 -4.15 5.20 8.48
N LYS A 51 -5.47 5.08 8.44
CA LYS A 51 -6.26 4.91 9.67
C LYS A 51 -5.89 3.64 10.39
N ALA A 52 -5.49 2.60 9.66
CA ALA A 52 -5.09 1.32 10.23
C ALA A 52 -3.64 1.31 10.73
N GLY A 53 -2.90 2.39 10.53
CA GLY A 53 -1.51 2.47 11.00
C GLY A 53 -0.51 1.75 10.13
N ILE A 54 -0.86 1.48 8.88
CA ILE A 54 0.05 0.81 7.94
C ILE A 54 0.90 1.81 7.17
N VAL A 55 0.32 2.97 6.83
CA VAL A 55 0.96 4.01 6.05
C VAL A 55 0.84 5.33 6.79
N GLN A 56 1.81 6.19 6.60
CA GLN A 56 1.72 7.57 7.06
C GLN A 56 2.02 8.51 5.90
N SER A 57 1.67 9.79 6.06
CA SER A 57 1.91 10.78 5.03
C SER A 57 2.54 12.03 5.62
N VAL A 58 3.32 12.72 4.77
CA VAL A 58 3.91 14.01 5.08
C VAL A 58 3.35 14.99 4.06
N ARG A 59 2.86 16.13 4.53
CA ARG A 59 2.32 17.17 3.66
C ARG A 59 3.41 18.10 3.16
N GLY A 60 3.11 18.80 2.06
CA GLY A 60 3.98 19.83 1.52
C GLY A 60 4.65 19.40 0.22
N SER A 61 5.49 20.29 -0.31
CA SER A 61 6.15 20.06 -1.59
C SER A 61 7.12 18.89 -1.56
N GLN A 62 7.65 18.58 -0.37
CA GLN A 62 8.54 17.45 -0.19
C GLN A 62 7.81 16.26 0.45
N GLY A 63 6.49 16.27 0.41
CA GLY A 63 5.67 15.27 1.07
C GLY A 63 5.50 14.00 0.28
N GLY A 64 4.74 13.08 0.86
CA GLY A 64 4.45 11.78 0.24
C GLY A 64 4.07 10.76 1.28
N TYR A 65 4.15 9.50 0.91
CA TYR A 65 3.77 8.38 1.76
C TYR A 65 4.97 7.57 2.18
N PHE A 66 4.90 6.98 3.37
CA PHE A 66 5.90 6.03 3.84
C PHE A 66 5.22 5.01 4.74
N LEU A 67 5.85 3.85 4.92
CA LEU A 67 5.29 2.81 5.77
C LEU A 67 5.44 3.21 7.23
N ALA A 68 4.35 3.04 8.00
CA ALA A 68 4.34 3.34 9.43
C ALA A 68 5.09 2.28 10.24
N ARG A 69 5.24 1.08 9.67
CA ARG A 69 5.94 -0.04 10.29
C ARG A 69 6.87 -0.66 9.24
N PRO A 70 7.92 -1.38 9.67
CA PRO A 70 8.80 -2.06 8.70
C PRO A 70 8.02 -3.04 7.80
N ALA A 71 8.41 -3.11 6.54
CA ALA A 71 7.73 -3.98 5.58
C ALA A 71 7.72 -5.44 6.03
N LYS A 72 8.74 -5.87 6.75
CA LYS A 72 8.82 -7.25 7.27
C LYS A 72 7.80 -7.54 8.35
N GLU A 73 7.13 -6.51 8.90
CA GLU A 73 6.12 -6.67 9.93
C GLU A 73 4.70 -6.47 9.39
N ILE A 74 4.56 -6.15 8.11
CA ILE A 74 3.26 -5.94 7.49
C ILE A 74 3.00 -7.10 6.54
N THR A 75 1.84 -7.78 6.70
CA THR A 75 1.48 -8.88 5.81
C THR A 75 0.52 -8.41 4.73
N ALA A 76 0.52 -9.13 3.60
CA ALA A 76 -0.44 -8.85 2.53
C ALA A 76 -1.88 -9.02 3.04
N GLY A 77 -2.10 -10.01 3.90
CA GLY A 77 -3.43 -10.24 4.48
C GLY A 77 -3.90 -9.07 5.31
N GLU A 78 -2.99 -8.45 6.05
CA GLU A 78 -3.34 -7.27 6.86
C GLU A 78 -3.81 -6.13 5.97
N VAL A 79 -3.10 -5.86 4.88
CA VAL A 79 -3.47 -4.81 3.94
C VAL A 79 -4.83 -5.11 3.31
N LEU A 80 -5.01 -6.35 2.85
CA LEU A 80 -6.26 -6.73 2.19
C LEU A 80 -7.44 -6.72 3.17
N ARG A 81 -7.21 -7.10 4.43
CA ARG A 81 -8.28 -7.08 5.42
C ARG A 81 -8.80 -5.66 5.67
N VAL A 82 -7.89 -4.69 5.66
CA VAL A 82 -8.29 -3.28 5.81
C VAL A 82 -9.15 -2.83 4.64
N LEU A 83 -8.82 -3.28 3.43
CA LEU A 83 -9.51 -2.82 2.22
C LEU A 83 -10.73 -3.67 1.87
N GLU A 84 -10.74 -4.94 2.22
CA GLU A 84 -11.80 -5.87 1.84
C GLU A 84 -12.55 -6.47 3.02
N GLY A 85 -12.13 -6.16 4.24
CA GLY A 85 -12.76 -6.70 5.43
C GLY A 85 -12.47 -8.19 5.58
N ASP A 86 -13.45 -8.92 6.13
CA ASP A 86 -13.29 -10.33 6.43
C ASP A 86 -13.20 -11.22 5.20
N LEU A 87 -13.36 -10.64 4.00
CA LEU A 87 -13.28 -11.38 2.75
C LEU A 87 -11.86 -11.52 2.21
N ALA A 88 -10.86 -11.05 2.98
CA ALA A 88 -9.46 -11.13 2.55
C ALA A 88 -9.04 -12.59 2.38
N PRO A 89 -8.28 -12.90 1.30
CA PRO A 89 -7.84 -14.28 1.06
C PRO A 89 -6.93 -14.78 2.18
N VAL A 90 -7.22 -15.99 2.67
CA VAL A 90 -6.48 -16.58 3.79
C VAL A 90 -5.05 -16.91 3.40
N GLU A 91 -4.83 -17.38 2.18
CA GLU A 91 -3.50 -17.79 1.75
C GLU A 91 -2.52 -16.64 1.65
N LEU A 92 -2.98 -15.39 1.65
CA LEU A 92 -2.12 -14.22 1.64
C LEU A 92 -1.86 -13.66 3.03
N SER A 93 -2.52 -14.22 4.05
CA SER A 93 -2.49 -13.67 5.41
C SER A 93 -1.10 -13.58 6.01
N LEU A 94 -0.24 -14.54 5.68
CA LEU A 94 1.08 -14.64 6.30
C LEU A 94 2.22 -14.16 5.41
N ILE A 95 1.92 -13.70 4.20
CA ILE A 95 2.95 -13.20 3.30
C ILE A 95 3.29 -11.77 3.67
N HIS A 96 4.55 -11.53 4.06
CA HIS A 96 4.98 -10.19 4.43
C HIS A 96 5.27 -9.34 3.20
N ILE A 97 5.00 -8.05 3.32
CA ILE A 97 5.18 -7.11 2.22
C ILE A 97 6.64 -7.10 1.74
N SER A 98 7.59 -7.31 2.66
CA SER A 98 9.02 -7.31 2.31
C SER A 98 9.39 -8.41 1.31
N ARG A 99 8.56 -9.44 1.18
CA ARG A 99 8.80 -10.56 0.26
C ARG A 99 8.19 -10.34 -1.12
N LEU A 100 7.39 -9.30 -1.26
CA LEU A 100 6.71 -9.02 -2.51
C LEU A 100 7.50 -7.97 -3.29
N ARG A 101 7.38 -8.00 -4.61
CA ARG A 101 8.07 -7.07 -5.49
C ARG A 101 7.06 -6.34 -6.37
N PRO A 102 7.33 -5.09 -6.72
CA PRO A 102 6.45 -4.37 -7.64
C PRO A 102 6.43 -5.09 -8.99
N PRO A 103 5.31 -5.08 -9.70
CA PRO A 103 5.30 -5.57 -11.07
C PRO A 103 6.17 -4.67 -11.93
N LEU A 104 6.87 -5.28 -12.85
CA LEU A 104 7.71 -4.55 -13.78
C LEU A 104 6.88 -3.89 -14.87
#